data_fc3a1f662f17c8c48308a50059e94280
#
_entry.id   fc3a1f662f17c8c48308a50059e94280
#
_cell.length_a   1.000
_cell.length_b   1.000
_cell.length_c   1.000
_cell.angle_alpha   90.00
_cell.angle_beta   90.00
_cell.angle_gamma   90.00
#
_symmetry.space_group_name_H-M   'P 1'
#
loop_
_entity.id
_entity.type
_entity.pdbx_description
1 polymer ?
#
loop_
_entity_poly.entity_id
_entity_poly.type
_entity_poly.pdbx_seq_one_letter_code
_entity_poly.pdbx_strand_id
1 'polypeptide(L)'
;MNYTTIPKSICQLQTGNGKPTDIYVWATIKCKSDYKTQTSHITEERLSQNTGVNIRTVKRSVQRLKECGAMQVTTRIIDGCKRRNSYYIANPQTDFYFVDNRFFTKSHPPKIAGFLLLLKAICLNNTNTILWNIGQIADAVGMNRNTVSALIKESKGLGLIKALPNGYEITDDCLINPPQKDTAHAVYNEICRFCMTKGTNPPQWNERAMNRILTKYNITNLSADNPLSVTYALNERCKMIPESVSLAYFVKVLCTQDPIKANKLHSQSFLLT
;
A
#
# COMPACT_ATOMS: atom_id res chain seq x y z
N MET A 1 9.36 -15.59 -8.81
CA MET A 1 8.98 -14.22 -8.41
C MET A 1 9.40 -13.99 -6.97
N ASN A 2 10.06 -12.89 -6.69
CA ASN A 2 10.55 -12.59 -5.34
C ASN A 2 9.59 -11.68 -4.56
N TYR A 3 8.28 -11.92 -4.66
CA TYR A 3 7.27 -11.10 -3.99
C TYR A 3 6.38 -11.93 -3.08
N THR A 4 6.01 -11.33 -1.96
CA THR A 4 5.01 -11.84 -1.02
C THR A 4 3.72 -11.05 -1.18
N THR A 5 2.58 -11.74 -1.32
CA THR A 5 1.25 -11.13 -1.35
C THR A 5 0.71 -10.97 0.07
N ILE A 6 0.29 -9.76 0.43
CA ILE A 6 -0.25 -9.44 1.75
C ILE A 6 -1.66 -8.88 1.57
N PRO A 7 -2.69 -9.46 2.23
CA PRO A 7 -4.05 -8.95 2.16
C PRO A 7 -4.17 -7.60 2.86
N LYS A 8 -4.94 -6.67 2.30
CA LYS A 8 -5.20 -5.38 2.95
C LYS A 8 -6.00 -5.53 4.25
N SER A 9 -6.78 -6.59 4.38
CA SER A 9 -7.50 -6.93 5.62
C SER A 9 -6.59 -7.16 6.83
N ILE A 10 -5.26 -7.25 6.64
CA ILE A 10 -4.27 -7.32 7.72
C ILE A 10 -4.40 -6.15 8.72
N CYS A 11 -4.91 -4.99 8.27
CA CYS A 11 -5.21 -3.86 9.14
C CYS A 11 -6.29 -4.15 10.17
N GLN A 12 -7.20 -5.08 9.89
CA GLN A 12 -8.34 -5.42 10.74
C GLN A 12 -7.99 -6.42 11.85
N LEU A 13 -6.80 -7.04 11.80
CA LEU A 13 -6.38 -8.00 12.80
C LEU A 13 -6.29 -7.36 14.19
N GLN A 14 -6.91 -8.00 15.18
CA GLN A 14 -6.98 -7.53 16.56
C GLN A 14 -5.93 -8.25 17.41
N THR A 15 -4.67 -7.86 17.28
CA THR A 15 -3.56 -8.45 18.05
C THR A 15 -3.11 -7.60 19.26
N GLY A 16 -3.82 -6.49 19.54
CA GLY A 16 -3.53 -5.62 20.69
C GLY A 16 -2.28 -4.75 20.50
N ASN A 17 -1.65 -4.37 21.61
CA ASN A 17 -0.53 -3.40 21.65
C ASN A 17 0.73 -3.85 20.89
N GLY A 18 0.86 -5.13 20.56
CA GLY A 18 1.98 -5.69 19.76
C GLY A 18 1.75 -5.67 18.26
N LYS A 19 0.64 -5.11 17.78
CA LYS A 19 0.16 -5.24 16.41
C LYS A 19 1.24 -5.04 15.32
N PRO A 20 2.04 -3.99 15.27
CA PRO A 20 3.05 -3.85 14.21
C PRO A 20 4.07 -5.00 14.20
N THR A 21 4.57 -5.39 15.39
CA THR A 21 5.52 -6.52 15.49
C THR A 21 4.87 -7.83 15.08
N ASP A 22 3.63 -8.06 15.46
CA ASP A 22 2.87 -9.26 15.09
C ASP A 22 2.67 -9.35 13.58
N ILE A 23 2.31 -8.23 12.95
CA ILE A 23 2.18 -8.15 11.49
C ILE A 23 3.51 -8.43 10.78
N TYR A 24 4.63 -7.94 11.30
CA TYR A 24 5.94 -8.22 10.72
C TYR A 24 6.32 -9.71 10.85
N VAL A 25 6.07 -10.31 12.01
CA VAL A 25 6.26 -11.76 12.22
C VAL A 25 5.38 -12.56 11.27
N TRP A 26 4.09 -12.23 11.16
CA TRP A 26 3.15 -12.88 10.24
C TRP A 26 3.61 -12.79 8.78
N ALA A 27 3.97 -11.58 8.33
CA ALA A 27 4.43 -11.36 6.96
C ALA A 27 5.74 -12.10 6.65
N THR A 28 6.65 -12.22 7.64
CA THR A 28 7.87 -13.01 7.51
C THR A 28 7.57 -14.50 7.38
N ILE A 29 6.62 -15.04 8.14
CA ILE A 29 6.14 -16.43 7.98
C ILE A 29 5.57 -16.63 6.58
N LYS A 30 4.72 -15.69 6.11
CA LYS A 30 4.12 -15.73 4.77
C LYS A 30 5.18 -15.69 3.67
N CYS A 31 6.20 -14.84 3.79
CA CYS A 31 7.34 -14.79 2.87
C CYS A 31 8.09 -16.13 2.76
N LYS A 32 8.12 -16.91 3.82
CA LYS A 32 8.78 -18.24 3.89
C LYS A 32 7.82 -19.40 3.63
N SER A 33 6.58 -19.12 3.25
CA SER A 33 5.61 -20.16 2.90
C SER A 33 5.82 -20.65 1.47
N ASP A 34 5.66 -21.94 1.28
CA ASP A 34 5.57 -22.51 -0.04
C ASP A 34 4.30 -22.02 -0.75
N TYR A 35 4.43 -21.61 -2.01
CA TYR A 35 3.31 -21.01 -2.75
C TYR A 35 2.15 -21.99 -2.99
N LYS A 36 2.45 -23.27 -3.25
CA LYS A 36 1.43 -24.29 -3.57
C LYS A 36 0.70 -24.77 -2.33
N THR A 37 1.46 -25.09 -1.28
CA THR A 37 0.90 -25.59 -0.01
C THR A 37 0.48 -24.50 0.95
N GLN A 38 0.90 -23.25 0.72
CA GLN A 38 0.65 -22.09 1.58
C GLN A 38 1.15 -22.30 3.02
N THR A 39 2.09 -23.21 3.19
CA THR A 39 2.60 -23.66 4.48
C THR A 39 4.07 -23.27 4.64
N SER A 40 4.42 -22.76 5.81
CA SER A 40 5.79 -22.49 6.23
C SER A 40 6.21 -23.44 7.36
N HIS A 41 7.43 -23.92 7.30
CA HIS A 41 8.05 -24.75 8.35
C HIS A 41 9.18 -24.02 9.07
N ILE A 42 9.21 -22.71 9.03
CA ILE A 42 10.21 -21.90 9.71
C ILE A 42 10.14 -22.08 11.22
N THR A 43 11.28 -22.21 11.90
CA THR A 43 11.30 -22.32 13.36
C THR A 43 11.20 -20.95 14.03
N GLU A 44 10.78 -20.89 15.28
CA GLU A 44 10.69 -19.64 16.05
C GLU A 44 12.06 -18.99 16.26
N GLU A 45 13.12 -19.78 16.40
CA GLU A 45 14.50 -19.31 16.45
C GLU A 45 14.90 -18.61 15.14
N ARG A 46 14.56 -19.22 14.00
CA ARG A 46 14.82 -18.65 12.68
C ARG A 46 13.97 -17.40 12.43
N LEU A 47 12.73 -17.38 12.90
CA LEU A 47 11.89 -16.16 12.87
C LEU A 47 12.50 -15.05 13.71
N SER A 48 13.00 -15.37 14.91
CA SER A 48 13.70 -14.40 15.77
C SER A 48 14.92 -13.81 15.07
N GLN A 49 15.74 -14.66 14.44
CA GLN A 49 16.91 -14.22 13.67
C GLN A 49 16.54 -13.35 12.46
N ASN A 50 15.54 -13.77 11.68
CA ASN A 50 15.14 -13.06 10.46
C ASN A 50 14.45 -11.73 10.74
N THR A 51 13.71 -11.62 11.85
CA THR A 51 12.95 -10.41 12.18
C THR A 51 13.68 -9.48 13.14
N GLY A 52 14.76 -9.93 13.79
CA GLY A 52 15.39 -9.19 14.90
C GLY A 52 14.52 -9.11 16.16
N VAL A 53 13.38 -9.83 16.20
CA VAL A 53 12.48 -9.87 17.35
C VAL A 53 12.92 -10.93 18.33
N ASN A 54 12.97 -10.59 19.64
CA ASN A 54 13.29 -11.57 20.67
C ASN A 54 12.36 -12.80 20.60
N ILE A 55 12.91 -14.02 20.78
CA ILE A 55 12.20 -15.28 20.64
C ILE A 55 10.94 -15.37 21.52
N ARG A 56 10.98 -14.83 22.75
CA ARG A 56 9.81 -14.78 23.64
C ARG A 56 8.69 -13.94 23.04
N THR A 57 9.04 -12.82 22.38
CA THR A 57 8.09 -11.98 21.67
C THR A 57 7.57 -12.66 20.41
N VAL A 58 8.41 -13.38 19.65
CA VAL A 58 7.97 -14.19 18.49
C VAL A 58 6.92 -15.20 18.93
N LYS A 59 7.17 -15.97 20.01
CA LYS A 59 6.20 -16.94 20.55
C LYS A 59 4.87 -16.29 20.91
N ARG A 60 4.90 -15.13 21.57
CA ARG A 60 3.68 -14.37 21.91
C ARG A 60 2.96 -13.87 20.65
N SER A 61 3.70 -13.38 19.64
CA SER A 61 3.13 -12.97 18.36
C SER A 61 2.46 -14.12 17.63
N VAL A 62 3.11 -15.27 17.55
CA VAL A 62 2.54 -16.50 16.95
C VAL A 62 1.25 -16.90 17.66
N GLN A 63 1.22 -16.85 19.00
CA GLN A 63 0.03 -17.18 19.77
C GLN A 63 -1.13 -16.22 19.47
N ARG A 64 -0.90 -14.90 19.53
CA ARG A 64 -1.91 -13.88 19.20
C ARG A 64 -2.45 -14.00 17.77
N LEU A 65 -1.56 -14.24 16.80
CA LEU A 65 -1.92 -14.44 15.40
C LEU A 65 -2.77 -15.70 15.16
N LYS A 66 -2.50 -16.77 15.93
CA LYS A 66 -3.34 -17.96 15.95
C LYS A 66 -4.72 -17.67 16.56
N GLU A 67 -4.75 -17.00 17.70
CA GLU A 67 -5.98 -16.68 18.44
C GLU A 67 -6.91 -15.74 17.64
N CYS A 68 -6.37 -14.76 16.91
CA CYS A 68 -7.18 -13.89 16.04
C CYS A 68 -7.51 -14.52 14.67
N GLY A 69 -7.15 -15.79 14.43
CA GLY A 69 -7.45 -16.49 13.18
C GLY A 69 -6.62 -16.06 11.96
N ALA A 70 -5.56 -15.26 12.15
CA ALA A 70 -4.71 -14.80 11.06
C ALA A 70 -3.88 -15.92 10.41
N MET A 71 -3.70 -17.03 11.11
CA MET A 71 -3.03 -18.23 10.61
C MET A 71 -3.43 -19.47 11.41
N GLN A 72 -3.28 -20.63 10.79
CA GLN A 72 -3.38 -21.91 11.48
C GLN A 72 -1.99 -22.41 11.86
N VAL A 73 -1.85 -22.99 13.06
CA VAL A 73 -0.60 -23.55 13.54
C VAL A 73 -0.80 -25.00 13.91
N THR A 74 -0.08 -25.89 13.23
CA THR A 74 -0.07 -27.32 13.53
C THR A 74 1.29 -27.71 14.10
N THR A 75 1.33 -28.34 15.25
CA THR A 75 2.57 -28.84 15.86
C THR A 75 2.71 -30.33 15.60
N ARG A 76 3.82 -30.75 15.02
CA ARG A 76 4.20 -32.14 14.82
C ARG A 76 5.37 -32.52 15.71
N ILE A 77 5.39 -33.76 16.19
CA ILE A 77 6.53 -34.32 16.88
C ILE A 77 7.42 -34.98 15.81
N ILE A 78 8.69 -34.59 15.75
CA ILE A 78 9.70 -35.16 14.87
C ILE A 78 10.72 -35.87 15.77
N ASP A 79 11.17 -37.04 15.36
CA ASP A 79 12.18 -37.86 16.05
C ASP A 79 11.85 -38.12 17.55
N GLY A 80 10.57 -38.36 17.85
CA GLY A 80 10.12 -38.71 19.16
C GLY A 80 10.13 -37.60 20.24
N CYS A 81 10.91 -36.54 20.08
CA CYS A 81 11.08 -35.50 21.11
C CYS A 81 10.98 -34.06 20.62
N LYS A 82 11.27 -33.79 19.34
CA LYS A 82 11.32 -32.42 18.83
C LYS A 82 9.97 -31.97 18.31
N ARG A 83 9.44 -30.88 18.87
CA ARG A 83 8.24 -30.23 18.35
C ARG A 83 8.59 -29.29 17.21
N ARG A 84 7.87 -29.38 16.10
CA ARG A 84 8.00 -28.48 14.95
C ARG A 84 6.65 -27.90 14.58
N ASN A 85 6.59 -26.58 14.49
CA ASN A 85 5.39 -25.88 14.04
C ASN A 85 5.35 -25.82 12.52
N SER A 86 4.16 -26.00 11.97
CA SER A 86 3.82 -25.70 10.57
C SER A 86 2.77 -24.60 10.58
N TYR A 87 3.00 -23.54 9.84
CA TYR A 87 2.13 -22.39 9.76
C TYR A 87 1.44 -22.36 8.41
N TYR A 88 0.12 -22.39 8.41
CA TYR A 88 -0.69 -22.25 7.21
C TYR A 88 -1.28 -20.85 7.15
N ILE A 89 -1.03 -20.13 6.05
CA ILE A 89 -1.54 -18.79 5.76
C ILE A 89 -2.11 -18.77 4.37
N ALA A 90 -3.44 -18.67 4.25
CA ALA A 90 -4.13 -18.66 2.97
C ALA A 90 -3.66 -17.50 2.07
N ASN A 91 -3.57 -17.75 0.76
CA ASN A 91 -3.32 -16.69 -0.20
C ASN A 91 -4.59 -15.85 -0.38
N PRO A 92 -4.47 -14.50 -0.36
CA PRO A 92 -5.60 -13.65 -0.63
C PRO A 92 -6.04 -13.82 -2.08
N GLN A 93 -7.35 -13.91 -2.30
CA GLN A 93 -7.95 -13.98 -3.63
C GLN A 93 -8.12 -12.58 -4.25
N THR A 94 -8.43 -11.61 -3.42
CA THR A 94 -8.69 -10.22 -3.80
C THR A 94 -8.09 -9.28 -2.77
N ASP A 95 -7.98 -8.01 -3.12
CA ASP A 95 -7.64 -6.91 -2.21
C ASP A 95 -6.34 -7.15 -1.42
N PHE A 96 -5.25 -7.30 -2.17
CA PHE A 96 -3.92 -7.50 -1.64
C PHE A 96 -2.91 -6.53 -2.28
N TYR A 97 -1.74 -6.45 -1.69
CA TYR A 97 -0.59 -5.75 -2.24
C TYR A 97 0.65 -6.64 -2.25
N PHE A 98 1.65 -6.24 -3.02
CA PHE A 98 2.90 -6.96 -3.14
C PHE A 98 4.00 -6.33 -2.30
N VAL A 99 4.83 -7.18 -1.71
CA VAL A 99 6.05 -6.79 -1.00
C VAL A 99 7.22 -7.56 -1.59
N ASP A 100 8.27 -6.85 -2.03
CA ASP A 100 9.52 -7.50 -2.46
C ASP A 100 10.13 -8.24 -1.26
N ASN A 101 10.55 -9.48 -1.48
CA ASN A 101 11.11 -10.31 -0.42
C ASN A 101 12.40 -9.74 0.20
N ARG A 102 13.07 -8.80 -0.48
CA ARG A 102 14.19 -8.02 0.09
C ARG A 102 13.78 -7.21 1.32
N PHE A 103 12.50 -6.81 1.44
CA PHE A 103 11.97 -6.15 2.63
C PHE A 103 12.25 -6.91 3.91
N PHE A 104 12.14 -8.24 3.86
CA PHE A 104 12.34 -9.13 5.02
C PHE A 104 13.81 -9.42 5.32
N THR A 105 14.73 -8.89 4.54
CA THR A 105 16.19 -8.98 4.76
C THR A 105 16.83 -7.64 5.12
N LYS A 106 16.07 -6.54 5.00
CA LYS A 106 16.51 -5.21 5.43
C LYS A 106 16.51 -5.11 6.96
N SER A 107 17.47 -4.34 7.49
CA SER A 107 17.62 -4.10 8.94
C SER A 107 16.64 -3.03 9.45
N HIS A 108 15.35 -3.14 9.12
CA HIS A 108 14.34 -2.26 9.70
C HIS A 108 14.04 -2.65 11.15
N PRO A 109 13.83 -1.67 12.06
CA PRO A 109 13.28 -1.98 13.38
C PRO A 109 11.95 -2.74 13.22
N PRO A 110 11.72 -3.85 13.94
CA PRO A 110 10.55 -4.72 13.71
C PRO A 110 9.19 -4.01 13.79
N LYS A 111 9.06 -3.06 14.73
CA LYS A 111 7.84 -2.24 14.85
C LYS A 111 7.62 -1.35 13.62
N ILE A 112 8.68 -0.76 13.10
CA ILE A 112 8.62 0.10 11.91
C ILE A 112 8.31 -0.75 10.68
N ALA A 113 8.98 -1.89 10.50
CA ALA A 113 8.68 -2.80 9.39
C ALA A 113 7.20 -3.22 9.38
N GLY A 114 6.65 -3.66 10.51
CA GLY A 114 5.24 -4.01 10.61
C GLY A 114 4.30 -2.81 10.42
N PHE A 115 4.69 -1.64 10.89
CA PHE A 115 3.92 -0.41 10.68
C PHE A 115 3.88 0.00 9.20
N LEU A 116 4.99 -0.09 8.47
CA LEU A 116 5.04 0.15 7.03
C LEU A 116 4.12 -0.80 6.27
N LEU A 117 4.05 -2.08 6.64
CA LEU A 117 3.11 -3.04 6.07
C LEU A 117 1.65 -2.64 6.33
N LEU A 118 1.31 -2.19 7.53
CA LEU A 118 -0.01 -1.67 7.86
C LEU A 118 -0.35 -0.41 7.05
N LEU A 119 0.60 0.52 6.92
CA LEU A 119 0.44 1.71 6.10
C LEU A 119 0.24 1.37 4.63
N LYS A 120 1.00 0.41 4.09
CA LYS A 120 0.84 -0.02 2.70
C LYS A 120 -0.56 -0.59 2.42
N ALA A 121 -1.15 -1.28 3.39
CA ALA A 121 -2.51 -1.82 3.26
C ALA A 121 -3.59 -0.74 3.11
N ILE A 122 -3.36 0.45 3.66
CA ILE A 122 -4.31 1.59 3.60
C ILE A 122 -3.92 2.64 2.55
N CYS A 123 -2.84 2.41 1.80
CA CYS A 123 -2.49 3.27 0.69
C CYS A 123 -3.58 3.26 -0.38
N LEU A 124 -3.69 4.37 -1.09
CA LEU A 124 -4.50 4.42 -2.30
C LEU A 124 -4.07 3.29 -3.25
N ASN A 125 -5.06 2.73 -3.94
CA ASN A 125 -4.83 1.60 -4.83
C ASN A 125 -3.63 1.84 -5.76
N ASN A 126 -2.71 0.87 -5.77
CA ASN A 126 -1.51 0.88 -6.59
C ASN A 126 -0.57 2.08 -6.38
N THR A 127 -0.63 2.72 -5.22
CA THR A 127 0.30 3.80 -4.83
C THR A 127 0.98 3.50 -3.51
N ASN A 128 1.94 4.32 -3.12
CA ASN A 128 2.54 4.34 -1.79
C ASN A 128 2.05 5.54 -0.96
N THR A 129 0.93 6.13 -1.36
CA THR A 129 0.44 7.38 -0.78
C THR A 129 -0.80 7.15 0.08
N ILE A 130 -0.84 7.84 1.21
CA ILE A 130 -1.93 7.85 2.18
C ILE A 130 -2.39 9.31 2.32
N LEU A 131 -3.67 9.58 2.05
CA LEU A 131 -4.27 10.92 2.13
C LEU A 131 -5.02 11.15 3.45
N TRP A 132 -4.60 10.53 4.51
CA TRP A 132 -5.27 10.57 5.79
C TRP A 132 -4.41 11.27 6.84
N ASN A 133 -5.06 11.94 7.77
CA ASN A 133 -4.42 12.46 8.97
C ASN A 133 -4.12 11.31 9.95
N ILE A 134 -3.34 11.62 11.00
CA ILE A 134 -2.91 10.62 12.00
C ILE A 134 -4.09 9.94 12.69
N GLY A 135 -5.21 10.66 12.92
CA GLY A 135 -6.42 10.09 13.53
C GLY A 135 -7.04 9.02 12.62
N GLN A 136 -7.27 9.37 11.36
CA GLN A 136 -7.83 8.45 10.36
C GLN A 136 -6.93 7.23 10.13
N ILE A 137 -5.60 7.42 10.10
CA ILE A 137 -4.65 6.30 10.02
C ILE A 137 -4.79 5.40 11.26
N ALA A 138 -4.84 6.00 12.46
CA ALA A 138 -4.96 5.25 13.71
C ALA A 138 -6.23 4.39 13.75
N ASP A 139 -7.36 4.96 13.33
CA ASP A 139 -8.64 4.25 13.23
C ASP A 139 -8.58 3.09 12.22
N ALA A 140 -8.04 3.35 11.02
CA ALA A 140 -7.94 2.36 9.96
C ALA A 140 -7.01 1.19 10.31
N VAL A 141 -5.88 1.46 10.98
CA VAL A 141 -4.97 0.39 11.42
C VAL A 141 -5.32 -0.18 12.79
N GLY A 142 -6.37 0.34 13.46
CA GLY A 142 -6.81 -0.13 14.78
C GLY A 142 -5.74 0.04 15.86
N MET A 143 -5.10 1.22 15.92
CA MET A 143 -4.03 1.54 16.87
C MET A 143 -4.27 2.86 17.57
N ASN A 144 -3.65 3.06 18.74
CA ASN A 144 -3.72 4.31 19.45
C ASN A 144 -3.03 5.45 18.66
N ARG A 145 -3.68 6.62 18.59
CA ARG A 145 -3.21 7.81 17.87
C ARG A 145 -1.79 8.24 18.25
N ASN A 146 -1.46 8.22 19.55
CA ASN A 146 -0.13 8.60 20.04
C ASN A 146 0.92 7.61 19.55
N THR A 147 0.61 6.30 19.54
CA THR A 147 1.48 5.26 19.01
C THR A 147 1.73 5.46 17.51
N VAL A 148 0.68 5.72 16.72
CA VAL A 148 0.80 6.00 15.28
C VAL A 148 1.64 7.26 15.04
N SER A 149 1.41 8.33 15.80
CA SER A 149 2.19 9.56 15.70
C SER A 149 3.69 9.31 15.95
N ALA A 150 4.02 8.56 17.00
CA ALA A 150 5.41 8.21 17.32
C ALA A 150 6.05 7.37 16.20
N LEU A 151 5.33 6.35 15.67
CA LEU A 151 5.83 5.51 14.59
C LEU A 151 6.01 6.28 13.27
N ILE A 152 5.12 7.21 12.94
CA ILE A 152 5.28 8.11 11.78
C ILE A 152 6.53 8.98 11.97
N LYS A 153 6.72 9.58 13.16
CA LYS A 153 7.90 10.41 13.44
C LYS A 153 9.19 9.60 13.28
N GLU A 154 9.25 8.40 13.85
CA GLU A 154 10.39 7.50 13.76
C GLU A 154 10.65 7.07 12.30
N SER A 155 9.61 6.66 11.58
CA SER A 155 9.72 6.27 10.15
C SER A 155 10.18 7.43 9.27
N LYS A 156 9.78 8.67 9.56
CA LYS A 156 10.31 9.88 8.89
C LYS A 156 11.78 10.11 9.19
N GLY A 157 12.19 9.94 10.44
CA GLY A 157 13.60 10.03 10.83
C GLY A 157 14.51 9.01 10.13
N LEU A 158 13.96 7.84 9.80
CA LEU A 158 14.62 6.78 9.03
C LEU A 158 14.53 6.98 7.50
N GLY A 159 13.86 8.02 7.02
CA GLY A 159 13.68 8.26 5.59
C GLY A 159 12.72 7.29 4.90
N LEU A 160 11.91 6.54 5.64
CA LEU A 160 10.99 5.52 5.12
C LEU A 160 9.59 6.07 4.81
N ILE A 161 9.29 7.27 5.29
CA ILE A 161 8.04 7.99 5.05
C ILE A 161 8.36 9.46 4.80
N LYS A 162 7.74 10.05 3.79
CA LYS A 162 7.76 11.48 3.50
C LYS A 162 6.41 12.09 3.85
N ALA A 163 6.40 13.29 4.44
CA ALA A 163 5.18 14.04 4.64
C ALA A 163 4.76 14.70 3.32
N LEU A 164 3.46 14.66 3.03
CA LEU A 164 2.80 15.40 1.96
C LEU A 164 1.90 16.46 2.58
N PRO A 165 1.43 17.48 1.82
CA PRO A 165 0.51 18.50 2.34
C PRO A 165 -0.72 17.90 3.03
N ASN A 166 -1.30 16.83 2.48
CA ASN A 166 -2.52 16.18 2.99
C ASN A 166 -2.30 14.70 3.35
N GLY A 167 -1.11 14.32 3.78
CA GLY A 167 -0.88 12.92 4.12
C GLY A 167 0.57 12.49 4.12
N TYR A 168 0.82 11.27 3.67
CA TYR A 168 2.14 10.64 3.75
C TYR A 168 2.42 9.78 2.51
N GLU A 169 3.69 9.66 2.16
CA GLU A 169 4.18 8.77 1.11
C GLU A 169 5.21 7.80 1.71
N ILE A 170 5.04 6.50 1.44
CA ILE A 170 6.02 5.48 1.80
C ILE A 170 7.12 5.49 0.73
N THR A 171 8.37 5.63 1.17
CA THR A 171 9.54 5.75 0.28
C THR A 171 10.36 4.46 0.18
N ASP A 172 10.01 3.41 0.95
CA ASP A 172 10.71 2.12 0.87
C ASP A 172 10.49 1.46 -0.49
N ASP A 173 11.58 1.17 -1.21
CA ASP A 173 11.59 0.59 -2.56
C ASP A 173 11.10 -0.86 -2.63
N CYS A 174 10.99 -1.54 -1.49
CA CYS A 174 10.46 -2.91 -1.41
C CYS A 174 8.93 -2.96 -1.31
N LEU A 175 8.28 -1.86 -0.91
CA LEU A 175 6.82 -1.73 -0.91
C LEU A 175 6.37 -1.20 -2.27
N ILE A 176 6.63 -1.99 -3.31
CA ILE A 176 6.45 -1.60 -4.69
C ILE A 176 4.98 -1.65 -5.10
N ASN A 177 4.68 -0.76 -6.02
CA ASN A 177 3.53 -0.95 -6.89
C ASN A 177 3.99 -1.84 -8.04
N PRO A 178 3.33 -2.99 -8.29
CA PRO A 178 3.71 -3.80 -9.43
C PRO A 178 3.65 -2.94 -10.69
N PRO A 179 4.60 -3.10 -11.63
CA PRO A 179 4.52 -2.42 -12.90
C PRO A 179 3.18 -2.76 -13.52
N GLN A 180 2.36 -1.75 -13.74
CA GLN A 180 1.03 -1.97 -14.29
C GLN A 180 1.20 -2.31 -15.76
N LYS A 181 0.78 -3.51 -16.14
CA LYS A 181 0.68 -3.90 -17.54
C LYS A 181 -0.41 -3.12 -18.28
N ASP A 182 -1.28 -2.47 -17.53
CA ASP A 182 -2.42 -1.74 -18.02
C ASP A 182 -2.12 -0.23 -18.03
N THR A 183 -1.95 0.30 -19.22
CA THR A 183 -1.71 1.72 -19.48
C THR A 183 -2.79 2.63 -18.86
N ALA A 184 -4.05 2.16 -18.78
CA ALA A 184 -5.15 2.90 -18.19
C ALA A 184 -4.93 3.15 -16.70
N HIS A 185 -4.51 2.13 -15.96
CA HIS A 185 -4.21 2.28 -14.54
C HIS A 185 -2.97 3.10 -14.27
N ALA A 186 -1.95 3.01 -15.14
CA ALA A 186 -0.76 3.86 -15.04
C ALA A 186 -1.11 5.35 -15.18
N VAL A 187 -1.91 5.70 -16.18
CA VAL A 187 -2.41 7.07 -16.40
C VAL A 187 -3.30 7.53 -15.25
N TYR A 188 -4.20 6.68 -14.77
CA TYR A 188 -5.04 6.99 -13.62
C TYR A 188 -4.22 7.29 -12.36
N ASN A 189 -3.18 6.51 -12.10
CA ASN A 189 -2.30 6.75 -10.96
C ASN A 189 -1.56 8.08 -11.06
N GLU A 190 -1.14 8.49 -12.26
CA GLU A 190 -0.54 9.81 -12.45
C GLU A 190 -1.56 10.94 -12.19
N ILE A 191 -2.81 10.76 -12.61
CA ILE A 191 -3.89 11.70 -12.28
C ILE A 191 -4.10 11.77 -10.76
N CYS A 192 -4.16 10.62 -10.09
CA CYS A 192 -4.29 10.55 -8.63
C CYS A 192 -3.11 11.26 -7.94
N ARG A 193 -1.89 10.97 -8.36
CA ARG A 193 -0.68 11.60 -7.82
C ARG A 193 -0.70 13.13 -8.02
N PHE A 194 -1.11 13.59 -9.19
CA PHE A 194 -1.28 15.01 -9.48
C PHE A 194 -2.31 15.67 -8.55
N CYS A 195 -3.49 15.07 -8.34
CA CYS A 195 -4.47 15.56 -7.37
C CYS A 195 -3.88 15.71 -5.99
N MET A 196 -3.13 14.71 -5.54
CA MET A 196 -2.49 14.70 -4.22
C MET A 196 -1.46 15.81 -4.07
N THR A 197 -0.63 16.06 -5.08
CA THR A 197 0.35 17.16 -5.04
C THR A 197 -0.31 18.54 -4.96
N LYS A 198 -1.56 18.64 -5.42
CA LYS A 198 -2.37 19.87 -5.35
C LYS A 198 -3.29 19.93 -4.13
N GLY A 199 -3.24 18.95 -3.24
CA GLY A 199 -4.04 18.91 -2.02
C GLY A 199 -5.51 18.55 -2.25
N THR A 200 -5.84 17.92 -3.37
CA THR A 200 -7.22 17.54 -3.76
C THR A 200 -7.39 16.03 -3.69
N ASN A 201 -8.58 15.57 -3.32
CA ASN A 201 -8.91 14.15 -3.31
C ASN A 201 -8.88 13.57 -4.74
N PRO A 202 -8.26 12.39 -4.94
CA PRO A 202 -8.28 11.72 -6.23
C PRO A 202 -9.71 11.39 -6.68
N PRO A 203 -9.99 11.47 -8.01
CA PRO A 203 -11.28 11.06 -8.54
C PRO A 203 -11.49 9.56 -8.42
N GLN A 204 -12.74 9.13 -8.33
CA GLN A 204 -13.06 7.70 -8.44
C GLN A 204 -12.79 7.18 -9.85
N TRP A 205 -12.38 5.89 -9.94
CA TRP A 205 -12.18 5.22 -11.22
C TRP A 205 -13.46 5.24 -12.07
N ASN A 206 -13.30 5.59 -13.32
CA ASN A 206 -14.36 5.53 -14.33
C ASN A 206 -13.77 5.06 -15.66
N GLU A 207 -14.11 3.85 -16.07
CA GLU A 207 -13.57 3.19 -17.26
C GLU A 207 -13.83 3.98 -18.55
N ARG A 208 -15.07 4.53 -18.72
CA ARG A 208 -15.40 5.32 -19.91
C ARG A 208 -14.58 6.60 -20.01
N ALA A 209 -14.34 7.26 -18.88
CA ALA A 209 -13.51 8.46 -18.82
C ALA A 209 -12.05 8.12 -19.13
N MET A 210 -11.51 7.03 -18.57
CA MET A 210 -10.15 6.58 -18.84
C MET A 210 -9.96 6.22 -20.32
N ASN A 211 -10.87 5.47 -20.92
CA ASN A 211 -10.80 5.12 -22.34
C ASN A 211 -10.78 6.36 -23.25
N ARG A 212 -11.54 7.40 -22.90
CA ARG A 212 -11.49 8.69 -23.64
C ARG A 212 -10.12 9.38 -23.53
N ILE A 213 -9.53 9.40 -22.34
CA ILE A 213 -8.19 9.95 -22.13
C ILE A 213 -7.17 9.17 -22.96
N LEU A 214 -7.18 7.85 -22.89
CA LEU A 214 -6.26 6.96 -23.60
C LEU A 214 -6.38 7.14 -25.13
N THR A 215 -7.59 7.15 -25.66
CA THR A 215 -7.87 7.30 -27.12
C THR A 215 -7.36 8.63 -27.63
N LYS A 216 -7.62 9.71 -26.92
CA LYS A 216 -7.23 11.05 -27.38
C LYS A 216 -5.72 11.27 -27.39
N TYR A 217 -5.00 10.74 -26.40
CA TYR A 217 -3.55 10.85 -26.31
C TYR A 217 -2.82 9.83 -27.19
N ASN A 218 -3.56 8.94 -27.88
CA ASN A 218 -2.93 7.82 -28.60
C ASN A 218 -1.93 7.03 -27.72
N ILE A 219 -2.31 6.89 -26.42
CA ILE A 219 -1.48 6.29 -25.37
C ILE A 219 -1.42 4.76 -25.53
N THR A 220 -1.99 4.20 -26.57
CA THR A 220 -1.89 2.77 -26.92
C THR A 220 -0.45 2.27 -27.05
N ASN A 221 0.51 3.20 -27.27
CA ASN A 221 1.94 2.91 -27.41
C ASN A 221 2.81 3.43 -26.26
N LEU A 222 2.23 3.97 -25.19
CA LEU A 222 3.02 4.24 -23.98
C LEU A 222 3.37 2.91 -23.35
N SER A 223 4.65 2.55 -23.41
CA SER A 223 5.17 1.58 -22.47
C SER A 223 4.78 2.04 -21.06
N ALA A 224 4.36 1.12 -20.20
CA ALA A 224 3.98 1.42 -18.82
C ALA A 224 5.06 2.19 -18.03
N ASP A 225 6.21 2.41 -18.65
CA ASP A 225 7.41 2.99 -18.07
C ASP A 225 7.52 4.52 -18.25
N ASN A 226 6.64 5.18 -19.02
CA ASN A 226 6.75 6.63 -19.23
C ASN A 226 5.40 7.39 -19.19
N PRO A 227 4.81 7.57 -17.99
CA PRO A 227 3.64 8.44 -17.80
C PRO A 227 3.98 9.95 -17.87
N LEU A 228 5.24 10.32 -18.14
CA LEU A 228 5.71 11.71 -18.12
C LEU A 228 4.89 12.65 -19.02
N SER A 229 4.36 12.16 -20.13
CA SER A 229 3.53 12.96 -21.04
C SER A 229 2.20 13.40 -20.41
N VAL A 230 1.58 12.55 -19.59
CA VAL A 230 0.32 12.87 -18.90
C VAL A 230 0.59 13.85 -17.76
N THR A 231 1.63 13.61 -16.96
CA THR A 231 2.04 14.51 -15.87
C THR A 231 2.39 15.89 -16.38
N TYR A 232 3.14 15.97 -17.47
CA TYR A 232 3.47 17.25 -18.11
C TYR A 232 2.20 17.98 -18.56
N ALA A 233 1.30 17.29 -19.29
CA ALA A 233 0.04 17.87 -19.75
C ALA A 233 -0.86 18.34 -18.59
N LEU A 234 -0.88 17.62 -17.48
CA LEU A 234 -1.60 18.01 -16.27
C LEU A 234 -1.02 19.29 -15.66
N ASN A 235 0.31 19.38 -15.52
CA ASN A 235 0.98 20.55 -14.96
C ASN A 235 0.78 21.80 -15.84
N GLU A 236 0.83 21.66 -17.16
CA GLU A 236 0.64 22.76 -18.09
C GLU A 236 -0.82 23.26 -18.15
N ARG A 237 -1.79 22.33 -18.12
CA ARG A 237 -3.19 22.64 -18.42
C ARG A 237 -4.06 22.80 -17.17
N CYS A 238 -3.62 22.30 -16.03
CA CYS A 238 -4.38 22.27 -14.80
C CYS A 238 -3.67 23.06 -13.68
N LYS A 239 -3.70 24.39 -13.76
CA LYS A 239 -3.06 25.26 -12.78
C LYS A 239 -3.80 25.26 -11.44
N MET A 240 -5.12 25.15 -11.46
CA MET A 240 -5.99 25.07 -10.27
C MET A 240 -6.90 23.84 -10.39
N ILE A 241 -7.10 23.15 -9.29
CA ILE A 241 -8.00 22.00 -9.20
C ILE A 241 -9.09 22.30 -8.17
N PRO A 242 -10.38 21.99 -8.43
CA PRO A 242 -11.44 22.06 -7.43
C PRO A 242 -11.16 21.12 -6.25
N GLU A 243 -11.71 21.42 -5.09
CA GLU A 243 -11.60 20.55 -3.90
C GLU A 243 -12.12 19.13 -4.13
N SER A 244 -13.13 18.99 -5.00
CA SER A 244 -13.67 17.70 -5.45
C SER A 244 -13.63 17.60 -6.96
N VAL A 245 -13.01 16.56 -7.49
CA VAL A 245 -12.85 16.33 -8.93
C VAL A 245 -13.33 14.95 -9.33
N SER A 246 -13.89 14.85 -10.54
CA SER A 246 -14.21 13.60 -11.19
C SER A 246 -13.24 13.31 -12.34
N LEU A 247 -13.13 12.05 -12.78
CA LEU A 247 -12.36 11.73 -14.00
C LEU A 247 -12.89 12.44 -15.24
N ALA A 248 -14.18 12.78 -15.30
CA ALA A 248 -14.76 13.56 -16.39
C ALA A 248 -14.15 14.98 -16.47
N TYR A 249 -13.76 15.58 -15.35
CA TYR A 249 -13.00 16.84 -15.34
C TYR A 249 -11.66 16.67 -16.06
N PHE A 250 -10.91 15.61 -15.75
CA PHE A 250 -9.63 15.34 -16.40
C PHE A 250 -9.77 15.00 -17.88
N VAL A 251 -10.87 14.34 -18.30
CA VAL A 251 -11.18 14.19 -19.73
C VAL A 251 -11.28 15.55 -20.40
N LYS A 252 -11.99 16.50 -19.79
CA LYS A 252 -12.10 17.86 -20.34
C LYS A 252 -10.75 18.55 -20.39
N VAL A 253 -10.00 18.56 -19.30
CA VAL A 253 -8.68 19.20 -19.19
C VAL A 253 -7.66 18.62 -20.17
N LEU A 254 -7.53 17.32 -20.17
CA LEU A 254 -6.53 16.63 -21.00
C LEU A 254 -6.92 16.57 -22.47
N CYS A 255 -8.23 16.49 -22.77
CA CYS A 255 -8.71 16.38 -24.13
C CYS A 255 -8.99 17.72 -24.84
N THR A 256 -8.91 18.88 -24.16
CA THR A 256 -8.94 20.18 -24.81
C THR A 256 -7.53 20.57 -25.28
N GLN A 257 -7.43 21.05 -26.52
CA GLN A 257 -6.13 21.51 -27.06
C GLN A 257 -5.75 22.91 -26.56
N ASP A 258 -6.71 23.67 -26.04
CA ASP A 258 -6.54 25.06 -25.63
C ASP A 258 -6.55 25.20 -24.09
N PRO A 259 -5.44 25.60 -23.44
CA PRO A 259 -5.35 25.81 -21.99
C PRO A 259 -6.36 26.85 -21.49
N ILE A 260 -6.68 27.87 -22.30
CA ILE A 260 -7.61 28.95 -21.97
C ILE A 260 -9.04 28.41 -21.85
N LYS A 261 -9.43 27.46 -22.68
CA LYS A 261 -10.73 26.79 -22.59
C LYS A 261 -10.87 25.87 -21.37
N ALA A 262 -9.77 25.26 -20.94
CA ALA A 262 -9.76 24.46 -19.72
C ALA A 262 -10.08 25.28 -18.47
N ASN A 263 -9.61 26.51 -18.40
CA ASN A 263 -9.90 27.44 -17.30
C ASN A 263 -11.35 27.96 -17.29
N LYS A 264 -11.99 28.12 -18.49
CA LYS A 264 -13.42 28.51 -18.59
C LYS A 264 -14.38 27.40 -18.17
N LEU A 265 -13.99 26.14 -18.32
CA LEU A 265 -14.78 24.99 -17.87
C LEU A 265 -14.87 24.89 -16.33
N HIS A 266 -13.96 25.55 -15.63
CA HIS A 266 -13.95 25.61 -14.17
C HIS A 266 -15.14 26.40 -13.60
N SER A 267 -15.55 27.46 -14.28
CA SER A 267 -16.67 28.34 -13.85
C SER A 267 -18.07 27.81 -14.26
N GLN A 268 -18.14 26.91 -15.25
CA GLN A 268 -19.43 26.40 -15.72
C GLN A 268 -19.87 25.08 -15.08
N SER A 269 -18.97 24.32 -14.45
CA SER A 269 -19.35 23.07 -13.76
C SER A 269 -20.08 23.28 -12.43
N PHE A 270 -20.13 24.53 -11.92
CA PHE A 270 -20.92 24.88 -10.72
C PHE A 270 -22.39 25.21 -10.96
N LEU A 271 -22.83 25.28 -12.25
CA LEU A 271 -24.21 25.69 -12.60
C LEU A 271 -25.08 24.54 -13.14
N LEU A 272 -24.64 23.28 -13.01
CA LEU A 272 -25.42 22.10 -13.41
C LEU A 272 -25.42 21.07 -12.28
N THR A 273 -26.01 21.46 -11.16
CA THR A 273 -26.59 20.55 -10.15
C THR A 273 -28.06 20.88 -10.03
#